data_1f1f108dabd588316c9b443b676610cd
#
_entry.id   1f1f108dabd588316c9b443b676610cd
#
_cell.length_a   1.000
_cell.length_b   1.000
_cell.length_c   1.000
_cell.angle_alpha   90.00
_cell.angle_beta   90.00
_cell.angle_gamma   90.00
#
_symmetry.space_group_name_H-M   'P 1'
#
loop_
_entity.id
_entity.type
_entity.pdbx_description
1 polymer ?
#
loop_
_entity_poly.entity_id
_entity_poly.type
_entity_poly.pdbx_seq_one_letter_code
_entity_poly.pdbx_strand_id
1 'polypeptide(L)'
;MQMYDSDIPKILKDYLNYNANLNKSKATITEYRYDLTNFLKYIKLLKLNDRKLTIDDISSIKDIDSKFLNGIDLNDIYAYMSYLKDCCDDKPATRARKVASIKSFFKYLHLKAKLIDDNPAKELESPKLGKRLPKYLTLEQSTELLHNVKSKELTGRQHDNTLRDYAIITLFLNCGMRLSELVSIDIGHIKFDENILTVVRKRRQRKNCLFK
;
A
#
# COMPACT_ATOMS: atom_id res chain seq x y z
N MET A 1 -17.21 -4.64 5.01
CA MET A 1 -17.19 -5.57 6.17
C MET A 1 -15.77 -6.09 6.35
N GLN A 2 -15.10 -5.82 7.49
CA GLN A 2 -13.75 -6.35 7.75
C GLN A 2 -13.89 -7.85 8.08
N MET A 3 -13.27 -8.71 7.26
CA MET A 3 -13.16 -10.13 7.61
C MET A 3 -12.23 -10.31 8.82
N TYR A 4 -12.70 -10.99 9.85
CA TYR A 4 -11.90 -11.37 11.02
C TYR A 4 -10.84 -12.40 10.62
N ASP A 5 -9.79 -12.55 11.41
CA ASP A 5 -8.74 -13.56 11.19
C ASP A 5 -9.27 -15.00 11.18
N SER A 6 -10.45 -15.22 11.77
CA SER A 6 -11.15 -16.51 11.77
C SER A 6 -11.64 -16.94 10.37
N ASP A 7 -11.86 -16.00 9.44
CA ASP A 7 -12.61 -16.23 8.19
C ASP A 7 -11.72 -16.42 6.96
N ILE A 8 -10.40 -16.34 7.14
CA ILE A 8 -9.41 -16.54 6.07
C ILE A 8 -8.75 -17.94 6.21
N PRO A 9 -8.36 -18.58 5.08
CA PRO A 9 -7.76 -19.91 5.10
C PRO A 9 -6.39 -19.88 5.76
N LYS A 10 -6.01 -21.03 6.35
CA LYS A 10 -4.71 -21.23 7.00
C LYS A 10 -3.55 -20.88 6.03
N ILE A 11 -3.67 -21.31 4.79
CA ILE A 11 -2.66 -21.09 3.74
C ILE A 11 -2.39 -19.58 3.53
N LEU A 12 -3.43 -18.74 3.57
CA LEU A 12 -3.26 -17.28 3.47
C LEU A 12 -2.59 -16.72 4.73
N LYS A 13 -2.93 -17.20 5.92
CA LYS A 13 -2.26 -16.82 7.18
C LYS A 13 -0.77 -17.14 7.14
N ASP A 14 -0.43 -18.35 6.71
CA ASP A 14 0.96 -18.80 6.60
C ASP A 14 1.76 -17.90 5.61
N TYR A 15 1.14 -17.52 4.49
CA TYR A 15 1.75 -16.56 3.56
C TYR A 15 1.95 -15.17 4.18
N LEU A 16 0.98 -14.66 4.93
CA LEU A 16 1.11 -13.36 5.60
C LEU A 16 2.20 -13.39 6.67
N ASN A 17 2.27 -14.47 7.46
CA ASN A 17 3.33 -14.70 8.44
C ASN A 17 4.72 -14.82 7.78
N TYR A 18 4.82 -15.53 6.66
CA TYR A 18 6.05 -15.58 5.87
C TYR A 18 6.52 -14.19 5.47
N ASN A 19 5.61 -13.32 4.99
CA ASN A 19 5.95 -11.94 4.64
C ASN A 19 6.33 -11.08 5.86
N ALA A 20 5.73 -11.33 7.02
CA ALA A 20 6.11 -10.67 8.28
C ALA A 20 7.53 -11.04 8.69
N ASN A 21 7.90 -12.32 8.59
CA ASN A 21 9.26 -12.81 8.87
C ASN A 21 10.30 -12.24 7.89
N LEU A 22 9.89 -11.86 6.68
CA LEU A 22 10.73 -11.12 5.72
C LEU A 22 10.81 -9.61 6.01
N ASN A 23 10.35 -9.16 7.16
CA ASN A 23 10.35 -7.75 7.59
C ASN A 23 9.60 -6.81 6.63
N LYS A 24 8.55 -7.30 5.95
CA LYS A 24 7.65 -6.40 5.21
C LYS A 24 6.86 -5.53 6.18
N SER A 25 6.56 -4.31 5.76
CA SER A 25 5.81 -3.38 6.62
C SER A 25 4.40 -3.90 6.94
N LYS A 26 3.88 -3.56 8.12
CA LYS A 26 2.49 -3.89 8.50
C LYS A 26 1.48 -3.45 7.44
N ALA A 27 1.64 -2.24 6.88
CA ALA A 27 0.80 -1.75 5.81
C ALA A 27 0.82 -2.66 4.56
N THR A 28 2.00 -3.15 4.14
CA THR A 28 2.12 -4.09 3.02
C THR A 28 1.40 -5.41 3.28
N ILE A 29 1.51 -5.92 4.51
CA ILE A 29 0.85 -7.18 4.90
C ILE A 29 -0.67 -7.01 4.92
N THR A 30 -1.15 -5.87 5.43
CA THR A 30 -2.58 -5.53 5.43
C THR A 30 -3.14 -5.42 4.00
N GLU A 31 -2.41 -4.76 3.09
CA GLU A 31 -2.79 -4.66 1.69
C GLU A 31 -2.80 -6.04 1.00
N TYR A 32 -1.79 -6.88 1.24
CA TYR A 32 -1.78 -8.24 0.71
C TYR A 32 -2.96 -9.07 1.22
N ARG A 33 -3.27 -8.96 2.51
CA ARG A 33 -4.43 -9.61 3.10
C ARG A 33 -5.72 -9.18 2.39
N TYR A 34 -5.92 -7.87 2.25
CA TYR A 34 -7.12 -7.31 1.60
C TYR A 34 -7.23 -7.78 0.13
N ASP A 35 -6.17 -7.62 -0.65
CA ASP A 35 -6.15 -7.98 -2.05
C ASP A 35 -6.44 -9.47 -2.27
N LEU A 36 -5.77 -10.34 -1.51
CA LEU A 36 -5.89 -11.79 -1.66
C LEU A 36 -7.22 -12.32 -1.11
N THR A 37 -7.76 -11.71 -0.06
CA THR A 37 -9.10 -12.04 0.44
C THR A 37 -10.15 -11.78 -0.63
N ASN A 38 -10.12 -10.61 -1.28
CA ASN A 38 -11.05 -10.27 -2.35
C ASN A 38 -10.85 -11.17 -3.58
N PHE A 39 -9.61 -11.45 -3.95
CA PHE A 39 -9.31 -12.40 -5.02
C PHE A 39 -9.90 -13.78 -4.76
N LEU A 40 -9.64 -14.35 -3.58
CA LEU A 40 -10.12 -15.70 -3.23
C LEU A 40 -11.64 -15.76 -3.11
N LYS A 41 -12.28 -14.70 -2.63
CA LYS A 41 -13.75 -14.58 -2.64
C LYS A 41 -14.31 -14.62 -4.06
N TYR A 42 -13.71 -13.85 -4.96
CA TYR A 42 -14.11 -13.83 -6.36
C TYR A 42 -13.96 -15.20 -7.01
N ILE A 43 -12.81 -15.86 -6.83
CA ILE A 43 -12.57 -17.19 -7.39
C ILE A 43 -13.57 -18.21 -6.81
N LYS A 44 -13.86 -18.12 -5.51
CA LYS A 44 -14.86 -18.99 -4.90
C LYS A 44 -16.24 -18.77 -5.52
N LEU A 45 -16.66 -17.52 -5.71
CA LEU A 45 -17.90 -17.16 -6.39
C LEU A 45 -17.92 -17.71 -7.83
N LEU A 46 -16.83 -17.53 -8.58
CA LEU A 46 -16.71 -18.01 -9.95
C LEU A 46 -16.88 -19.54 -10.04
N LYS A 47 -16.26 -20.28 -9.11
CA LYS A 47 -16.35 -21.76 -9.06
C LYS A 47 -17.73 -22.27 -8.58
N LEU A 48 -18.46 -21.49 -7.80
CA LEU A 48 -19.85 -21.81 -7.41
C LEU A 48 -20.82 -21.70 -8.59
N ASN A 49 -20.47 -20.89 -9.60
CA ASN A 49 -21.25 -20.67 -10.82
C ASN A 49 -22.72 -20.28 -10.56
N ASP A 50 -22.98 -19.61 -9.43
CA ASP A 50 -24.31 -19.11 -9.08
C ASP A 50 -24.42 -17.62 -9.45
N ARG A 51 -25.24 -17.34 -10.48
CA ARG A 51 -25.45 -15.97 -10.99
C ARG A 51 -26.21 -15.04 -10.05
N LYS A 52 -26.80 -15.56 -8.98
CA LYS A 52 -27.57 -14.79 -7.99
C LYS A 52 -26.67 -14.24 -6.88
N LEU A 53 -25.51 -14.83 -6.67
CA LEU A 53 -24.56 -14.43 -5.63
C LEU A 53 -23.62 -13.30 -6.12
N THR A 54 -23.27 -12.42 -5.21
CA THR A 54 -22.26 -11.39 -5.39
C THR A 54 -21.02 -11.71 -4.54
N ILE A 55 -19.93 -10.98 -4.73
CA ILE A 55 -18.70 -11.17 -3.94
C ILE A 55 -18.94 -10.87 -2.45
N ASP A 56 -19.92 -10.02 -2.13
CA ASP A 56 -20.28 -9.66 -0.76
C ASP A 56 -21.05 -10.75 -0.04
N ASP A 57 -21.72 -11.63 -0.78
CA ASP A 57 -22.42 -12.79 -0.22
C ASP A 57 -21.44 -13.89 0.24
N ILE A 58 -20.19 -13.85 -0.21
CA ILE A 58 -19.14 -14.76 0.25
C ILE A 58 -18.65 -14.30 1.62
N SER A 59 -19.26 -14.79 2.67
CA SER A 59 -18.94 -14.44 4.06
C SER A 59 -17.62 -15.03 4.56
N SER A 60 -17.23 -16.23 4.08
CA SER A 60 -16.02 -16.95 4.52
C SER A 60 -15.31 -17.62 3.35
N ILE A 61 -13.97 -17.62 3.42
CA ILE A 61 -13.08 -18.35 2.52
C ILE A 61 -12.22 -19.38 3.27
N LYS A 62 -12.58 -19.70 4.51
CA LYS A 62 -11.81 -20.57 5.40
C LYS A 62 -11.64 -22.00 4.85
N ASP A 63 -12.57 -22.44 4.06
CA ASP A 63 -12.63 -23.76 3.42
C ASP A 63 -11.71 -23.91 2.21
N ILE A 64 -11.04 -22.83 1.77
CA ILE A 64 -10.10 -22.89 0.66
C ILE A 64 -8.85 -23.66 1.08
N ASP A 65 -8.61 -24.77 0.41
CA ASP A 65 -7.47 -25.67 0.59
C ASP A 65 -6.52 -25.66 -0.62
N SER A 66 -5.48 -26.49 -0.58
CA SER A 66 -4.52 -26.63 -1.66
C SER A 66 -5.13 -27.21 -2.94
N LYS A 67 -6.13 -28.08 -2.83
CA LYS A 67 -6.84 -28.67 -3.97
C LYS A 67 -7.64 -27.59 -4.72
N PHE A 68 -8.33 -26.73 -3.98
CA PHE A 68 -9.00 -25.56 -4.57
C PHE A 68 -8.02 -24.64 -5.30
N LEU A 69 -6.87 -24.36 -4.68
CA LEU A 69 -5.85 -23.48 -5.26
C LEU A 69 -5.17 -24.07 -6.50
N ASN A 70 -4.98 -25.40 -6.56
CA ASN A 70 -4.51 -26.09 -7.75
C ASN A 70 -5.51 -26.04 -8.92
N GLY A 71 -6.79 -25.90 -8.63
CA GLY A 71 -7.84 -25.74 -9.64
C GLY A 71 -7.99 -24.33 -10.22
N ILE A 72 -7.14 -23.37 -9.81
CA ILE A 72 -7.13 -22.02 -10.35
C ILE A 72 -6.19 -21.95 -11.53
N ASP A 73 -6.69 -21.49 -12.67
CA ASP A 73 -5.89 -21.27 -13.86
C ASP A 73 -5.67 -19.77 -14.17
N LEU A 74 -4.92 -19.50 -15.23
CA LEU A 74 -4.63 -18.13 -15.68
C LEU A 74 -5.90 -17.39 -16.13
N ASN A 75 -6.87 -18.12 -16.73
CA ASN A 75 -8.13 -17.52 -17.19
C ASN A 75 -8.99 -17.06 -16.02
N ASP A 76 -9.02 -17.83 -14.92
CA ASP A 76 -9.69 -17.43 -13.68
C ASP A 76 -9.13 -16.10 -13.16
N ILE A 77 -7.80 -15.92 -13.23
CA ILE A 77 -7.15 -14.69 -12.81
C ILE A 77 -7.48 -13.53 -13.75
N TYR A 78 -7.50 -13.76 -15.05
CA TYR A 78 -7.91 -12.74 -16.02
C TYR A 78 -9.40 -12.36 -15.86
N ALA A 79 -10.27 -13.32 -15.56
CA ALA A 79 -11.67 -13.05 -15.24
C ALA A 79 -11.79 -12.08 -14.02
N TYR A 80 -11.00 -12.32 -12.98
CA TYR A 80 -10.92 -11.38 -11.85
C TYR A 80 -10.42 -10.01 -12.26
N MET A 81 -9.40 -9.92 -13.13
CA MET A 81 -8.87 -8.63 -13.61
C MET A 81 -9.89 -7.85 -14.43
N SER A 82 -10.72 -8.54 -15.22
CA SER A 82 -11.84 -7.94 -15.95
C SER A 82 -12.92 -7.45 -14.99
N TYR A 83 -13.29 -8.25 -13.99
CA TYR A 83 -14.21 -7.83 -12.93
C TYR A 83 -13.76 -6.55 -12.21
N LEU A 84 -12.49 -6.45 -11.85
CA LEU A 84 -11.93 -5.25 -11.21
C LEU A 84 -12.01 -4.01 -12.12
N LYS A 85 -11.89 -4.20 -13.42
CA LYS A 85 -11.98 -3.10 -14.40
C LYS A 85 -13.42 -2.69 -14.62
N ASP A 86 -14.30 -3.66 -14.89
CA ASP A 86 -15.62 -3.42 -15.49
C ASP A 86 -16.71 -3.22 -14.43
N CYS A 87 -16.55 -3.85 -13.24
CA CYS A 87 -17.51 -3.78 -12.16
C CYS A 87 -17.04 -2.89 -10.98
N CYS A 88 -15.72 -2.83 -10.71
CA CYS A 88 -15.19 -2.06 -9.58
C CYS A 88 -14.58 -0.71 -9.98
N ASP A 89 -14.47 -0.42 -11.28
CA ASP A 89 -13.81 0.79 -11.84
C ASP A 89 -12.38 1.01 -11.28
N ASP A 90 -11.67 -0.09 -11.00
CA ASP A 90 -10.30 -0.03 -10.47
C ASP A 90 -9.34 0.59 -11.48
N LYS A 91 -8.61 1.62 -11.05
CA LYS A 91 -7.59 2.28 -11.86
C LYS A 91 -6.44 1.32 -12.23
N PRO A 92 -5.77 1.51 -13.37
CA PRO A 92 -4.66 0.62 -13.79
C PRO A 92 -3.59 0.42 -12.70
N ALA A 93 -3.26 1.45 -11.92
CA ALA A 93 -2.30 1.35 -10.83
C ALA A 93 -2.79 0.43 -9.68
N THR A 94 -4.06 0.49 -9.33
CA THR A 94 -4.68 -0.38 -8.33
C THR A 94 -4.65 -1.83 -8.81
N ARG A 95 -5.05 -2.08 -10.06
CA ARG A 95 -5.01 -3.42 -10.66
C ARG A 95 -3.58 -3.97 -10.74
N ALA A 96 -2.59 -3.16 -11.11
CA ALA A 96 -1.18 -3.57 -11.13
C ALA A 96 -0.68 -3.97 -9.73
N ARG A 97 -1.09 -3.27 -8.67
CA ARG A 97 -0.79 -3.62 -7.29
C ARG A 97 -1.41 -4.98 -6.92
N LYS A 98 -2.68 -5.21 -7.27
CA LYS A 98 -3.37 -6.49 -7.03
C LYS A 98 -2.73 -7.64 -7.80
N VAL A 99 -2.30 -7.41 -9.04
CA VAL A 99 -1.51 -8.40 -9.81
C VAL A 99 -0.22 -8.76 -9.07
N ALA A 100 0.50 -7.78 -8.53
CA ALA A 100 1.72 -8.05 -7.76
C ALA A 100 1.44 -8.88 -6.50
N SER A 101 0.32 -8.63 -5.79
CA SER A 101 -0.12 -9.43 -4.64
C SER A 101 -0.39 -10.89 -5.04
N ILE A 102 -1.14 -11.12 -6.12
CA ILE A 102 -1.49 -12.45 -6.64
C ILE A 102 -0.21 -13.20 -7.09
N LYS A 103 0.65 -12.56 -7.89
CA LYS A 103 1.93 -13.16 -8.32
C LYS A 103 2.81 -13.56 -7.14
N SER A 104 2.89 -12.71 -6.12
CA SER A 104 3.68 -13.00 -4.92
C SER A 104 3.11 -14.19 -4.14
N PHE A 105 1.78 -14.29 -4.04
CA PHE A 105 1.11 -15.39 -3.35
C PHE A 105 1.31 -16.72 -4.05
N PHE A 106 1.01 -16.82 -5.34
CA PHE A 106 1.20 -18.06 -6.10
C PHE A 106 2.68 -18.47 -6.20
N LYS A 107 3.60 -17.51 -6.29
CA LYS A 107 5.04 -17.78 -6.20
C LYS A 107 5.42 -18.42 -4.86
N TYR A 108 4.86 -17.94 -3.75
CA TYR A 108 5.06 -18.54 -2.43
C TYR A 108 4.50 -19.96 -2.38
N LEU A 109 3.27 -20.15 -2.84
CA LEU A 109 2.60 -21.46 -2.82
C LEU A 109 3.38 -22.52 -3.59
N HIS A 110 3.86 -22.17 -4.78
CA HIS A 110 4.61 -23.10 -5.64
C HIS A 110 6.05 -23.34 -5.16
N LEU A 111 6.83 -22.27 -4.92
CA LEU A 111 8.27 -22.40 -4.66
C LEU A 111 8.65 -22.59 -3.20
N LYS A 112 7.86 -22.11 -2.24
CA LYS A 112 8.19 -22.13 -0.82
C LYS A 112 7.35 -23.14 -0.04
N ALA A 113 6.04 -23.03 -0.14
CA ALA A 113 5.13 -23.91 0.56
C ALA A 113 4.96 -25.28 -0.14
N LYS A 114 5.22 -25.36 -1.44
CA LYS A 114 5.04 -26.56 -2.28
C LYS A 114 3.64 -27.16 -2.15
N LEU A 115 2.64 -26.27 -2.13
CA LEU A 115 1.22 -26.62 -1.96
C LEU A 115 0.47 -26.71 -3.30
N ILE A 116 1.08 -26.24 -4.38
CA ILE A 116 0.54 -26.29 -5.74
C ILE A 116 1.61 -26.78 -6.71
N ASP A 117 1.17 -27.50 -7.74
CA ASP A 117 2.06 -28.17 -8.71
C ASP A 117 2.61 -27.18 -9.73
N ASP A 118 1.82 -26.20 -10.16
CA ASP A 118 2.23 -25.14 -11.07
C ASP A 118 1.78 -23.75 -10.56
N ASN A 119 2.40 -22.72 -11.11
CA ASN A 119 2.09 -21.32 -10.77
C ASN A 119 1.23 -20.68 -11.86
N PRO A 120 -0.11 -20.58 -11.69
CA PRO A 120 -0.99 -20.02 -12.70
C PRO A 120 -0.75 -18.52 -12.96
N ALA A 121 -0.11 -17.82 -12.02
CA ALA A 121 0.20 -16.40 -12.16
C ALA A 121 1.58 -16.13 -12.78
N LYS A 122 2.30 -17.16 -13.28
CA LYS A 122 3.65 -17.01 -13.84
C LYS A 122 3.64 -16.06 -15.04
N GLU A 123 2.75 -16.30 -15.98
CA GLU A 123 2.60 -15.54 -17.23
C GLU A 123 1.61 -14.37 -17.12
N LEU A 124 1.06 -14.11 -15.91
CA LEU A 124 0.12 -13.00 -15.70
C LEU A 124 0.81 -11.66 -15.98
N GLU A 125 0.26 -10.87 -16.90
CA GLU A 125 0.78 -9.54 -17.22
C GLU A 125 0.19 -8.46 -16.33
N SER A 126 1.01 -7.46 -15.99
CA SER A 126 0.55 -6.28 -15.28
C SER A 126 -0.01 -5.23 -16.24
N PRO A 127 -1.09 -4.52 -15.89
CA PRO A 127 -1.57 -3.41 -16.68
C PRO A 127 -0.46 -2.39 -16.95
N LYS A 128 -0.38 -1.90 -18.19
CA LYS A 128 0.56 -0.82 -18.54
C LYS A 128 0.15 0.47 -17.81
N LEU A 129 1.10 1.05 -17.09
CA LEU A 129 0.90 2.33 -16.41
C LEU A 129 1.38 3.47 -17.30
N GLY A 130 0.53 4.45 -17.53
CA GLY A 130 0.94 5.69 -18.19
C GLY A 130 2.02 6.41 -17.38
N LYS A 131 3.02 6.94 -18.04
CA LYS A 131 4.02 7.81 -17.40
C LYS A 131 3.34 9.08 -16.92
N ARG A 132 3.27 9.29 -15.61
CA ARG A 132 2.84 10.57 -15.03
C ARG A 132 4.09 11.40 -14.75
N LEU A 133 4.13 12.60 -15.30
CA LEU A 133 5.13 13.58 -14.90
C LEU A 133 4.85 14.00 -13.45
N PRO A 134 5.87 14.04 -12.60
CA PRO A 134 5.71 14.57 -11.25
C PRO A 134 5.21 16.01 -11.30
N LYS A 135 4.20 16.34 -10.51
CA LYS A 135 3.79 17.72 -10.27
C LYS A 135 4.66 18.28 -9.15
N TYR A 136 5.26 19.41 -9.35
CA TYR A 136 6.08 20.14 -8.39
C TYR A 136 5.67 21.60 -8.36
N LEU A 137 5.95 22.26 -7.24
CA LEU A 137 5.80 23.70 -7.12
C LEU A 137 7.03 24.39 -7.72
N THR A 138 6.82 25.47 -8.45
CA THR A 138 7.93 26.34 -8.86
C THR A 138 8.49 27.08 -7.66
N LEU A 139 9.62 27.75 -7.81
CA LEU A 139 10.22 28.56 -6.74
C LEU A 139 9.25 29.67 -6.29
N GLU A 140 8.63 30.35 -7.27
CA GLU A 140 7.64 31.42 -7.03
C GLU A 140 6.45 30.89 -6.24
N GLN A 141 5.87 29.77 -6.68
CA GLN A 141 4.74 29.11 -6.00
C GLN A 141 5.11 28.68 -4.59
N SER A 142 6.32 28.18 -4.38
CA SER A 142 6.80 27.76 -3.06
C SER A 142 6.97 28.94 -2.11
N THR A 143 7.49 30.05 -2.63
CA THR A 143 7.66 31.31 -1.87
C THR A 143 6.31 31.94 -1.53
N GLU A 144 5.40 32.00 -2.49
CA GLU A 144 4.04 32.48 -2.28
C GLU A 144 3.30 31.63 -1.22
N LEU A 145 3.43 30.30 -1.28
CA LEU A 145 2.84 29.41 -0.26
C LEU A 145 3.35 29.74 1.14
N LEU A 146 4.67 29.91 1.32
CA LEU A 146 5.26 30.29 2.60
C LEU A 146 4.81 31.66 3.07
N HIS A 147 4.72 32.64 2.17
CA HIS A 147 4.23 33.96 2.49
C HIS A 147 2.77 33.94 2.96
N ASN A 148 1.90 33.22 2.24
CA ASN A 148 0.47 33.09 2.58
C ASN A 148 0.23 32.42 3.91
N VAL A 149 1.09 31.49 4.34
CA VAL A 149 1.00 30.86 5.66
C VAL A 149 1.44 31.82 6.75
N LYS A 150 2.49 32.63 6.50
CA LYS A 150 3.07 33.57 7.47
C LYS A 150 2.24 34.86 7.66
N SER A 151 1.56 35.31 6.60
CA SER A 151 0.87 36.61 6.58
C SER A 151 -0.46 36.65 7.32
N LYS A 152 -0.93 35.53 7.87
CA LYS A 152 -2.14 35.48 8.69
C LYS A 152 -1.83 36.09 10.06
N GLU A 153 -2.32 37.32 10.32
CA GLU A 153 -2.34 37.90 11.67
C GLU A 153 -3.34 37.13 12.54
N LEU A 154 -2.81 36.23 13.37
CA LEU A 154 -3.59 35.37 14.23
C LEU A 154 -3.10 35.48 15.67
N THR A 155 -4.02 35.37 16.62
CA THR A 155 -3.74 35.43 18.05
C THR A 155 -3.98 34.08 18.74
N GLY A 156 -3.25 33.83 19.84
CA GLY A 156 -3.42 32.62 20.64
C GLY A 156 -3.14 31.32 19.89
N ARG A 157 -3.99 30.31 20.07
CA ARG A 157 -3.82 28.97 19.47
C ARG A 157 -3.72 28.99 17.95
N GLN A 158 -4.31 29.98 17.27
CA GLN A 158 -4.21 30.09 15.81
C GLN A 158 -2.80 30.51 15.39
N HIS A 159 -2.13 31.36 16.13
CA HIS A 159 -0.74 31.74 15.91
C HIS A 159 0.20 30.53 16.04
N ASP A 160 0.04 29.72 17.09
CA ASP A 160 0.87 28.52 17.30
C ASP A 160 0.70 27.52 16.17
N ASN A 161 -0.54 27.33 15.70
CA ASN A 161 -0.81 26.46 14.55
C ASN A 161 -0.14 26.99 13.27
N THR A 162 -0.13 28.31 13.07
CA THR A 162 0.50 28.92 11.89
C THR A 162 2.02 28.75 11.91
N LEU A 163 2.66 28.90 13.06
CA LEU A 163 4.10 28.65 13.22
C LEU A 163 4.44 27.18 12.93
N ARG A 164 3.65 26.25 13.45
CA ARG A 164 3.79 24.82 13.16
C ARG A 164 3.64 24.54 11.68
N ASP A 165 2.61 25.06 11.04
CA ASP A 165 2.32 24.80 9.62
C ASP A 165 3.41 25.41 8.73
N TYR A 166 3.91 26.60 9.07
CA TYR A 166 5.05 27.21 8.42
C TYR A 166 6.32 26.34 8.52
N ALA A 167 6.63 25.84 9.71
CA ALA A 167 7.76 24.97 9.94
C ALA A 167 7.64 23.65 9.14
N ILE A 168 6.45 23.03 9.10
CA ILE A 168 6.17 21.82 8.33
C ILE A 168 6.41 22.05 6.84
N ILE A 169 5.87 23.12 6.27
CA ILE A 169 6.02 23.44 4.85
C ILE A 169 7.47 23.75 4.52
N THR A 170 8.15 24.52 5.37
CA THR A 170 9.57 24.84 5.21
C THR A 170 10.43 23.58 5.17
N LEU A 171 10.19 22.64 6.08
CA LEU A 171 10.91 21.36 6.11
C LEU A 171 10.64 20.51 4.85
N PHE A 172 9.42 20.49 4.35
CA PHE A 172 9.11 19.78 3.10
C PHE A 172 9.84 20.40 1.91
N LEU A 173 9.83 21.72 1.79
CA LEU A 173 10.45 22.42 0.65
C LEU A 173 11.98 22.33 0.69
N ASN A 174 12.60 22.54 1.85
CA ASN A 174 14.06 22.58 1.98
C ASN A 174 14.69 21.17 2.05
N CYS A 175 14.07 20.23 2.77
CA CYS A 175 14.66 18.93 3.03
C CYS A 175 14.16 17.81 2.10
N GLY A 176 13.06 18.04 1.37
CA GLY A 176 12.47 17.04 0.49
C GLY A 176 12.15 15.73 1.22
N MET A 177 11.67 15.84 2.46
CA MET A 177 11.37 14.68 3.30
C MET A 177 9.98 14.11 2.99
N ARG A 178 9.78 12.83 3.35
CA ARG A 178 8.46 12.19 3.25
C ARG A 178 7.60 12.53 4.46
N LEU A 179 6.27 12.50 4.33
CA LEU A 179 5.35 12.73 5.45
C LEU A 179 5.68 11.86 6.67
N SER A 180 5.99 10.57 6.46
CA SER A 180 6.34 9.65 7.55
C SER A 180 7.67 10.01 8.22
N GLU A 181 8.59 10.64 7.51
CA GLU A 181 9.86 11.12 8.04
C GLU A 181 9.62 12.37 8.91
N LEU A 182 8.78 13.29 8.45
CA LEU A 182 8.40 14.48 9.21
C LEU A 182 7.70 14.11 10.52
N VAL A 183 6.70 13.23 10.48
CA VAL A 183 5.93 12.82 11.67
C VAL A 183 6.80 12.09 12.71
N SER A 184 7.93 11.52 12.29
CA SER A 184 8.88 10.82 13.19
C SER A 184 9.96 11.71 13.77
N ILE A 185 9.91 13.03 13.55
CA ILE A 185 10.90 13.97 14.12
C ILE A 185 10.64 14.11 15.61
N ASP A 186 11.69 13.95 16.39
CA ASP A 186 11.77 14.24 17.81
C ASP A 186 12.73 15.41 18.06
N ILE A 187 12.59 16.10 19.20
CA ILE A 187 13.47 17.21 19.60
C ILE A 187 14.93 16.76 19.61
N GLY A 188 15.21 15.52 20.06
CA GLY A 188 16.57 14.96 20.05
C GLY A 188 17.16 14.73 18.66
N HIS A 189 16.37 14.87 17.59
CA HIS A 189 16.87 14.80 16.21
C HIS A 189 17.34 16.15 15.68
N ILE A 190 17.16 17.24 16.43
CA ILE A 190 17.49 18.60 16.02
C ILE A 190 18.71 19.08 16.81
N LYS A 191 19.72 19.49 16.10
CA LYS A 191 20.89 20.17 16.65
C LYS A 191 20.82 21.63 16.25
N PHE A 192 20.30 22.46 17.14
CA PHE A 192 20.06 23.88 16.87
C PHE A 192 21.37 24.64 16.61
N ASP A 193 22.42 24.33 17.35
CA ASP A 193 23.74 24.98 17.24
C ASP A 193 24.41 24.74 15.87
N GLU A 194 24.12 23.57 15.26
CA GLU A 194 24.68 23.16 13.97
C GLU A 194 23.68 23.38 12.81
N ASN A 195 22.45 23.78 13.09
CA ASN A 195 21.34 23.82 12.12
C ASN A 195 21.13 22.48 11.39
N ILE A 196 21.29 21.37 12.11
CA ILE A 196 21.17 20.02 11.56
C ILE A 196 19.91 19.34 12.08
N LEU A 197 19.10 18.81 11.15
CA LEU A 197 18.01 17.89 11.43
C LEU A 197 18.40 16.49 10.95
N THR A 198 18.43 15.52 11.85
CA THR A 198 18.64 14.12 11.53
C THR A 198 17.34 13.41 11.25
N VAL A 199 17.10 13.00 10.00
CA VAL A 199 15.89 12.29 9.57
C VAL A 199 16.14 10.79 9.52
N VAL A 200 15.30 10.01 10.20
CA VAL A 200 15.36 8.54 10.20
C VAL A 200 14.51 7.99 9.07
N ARG A 201 15.14 7.34 8.09
CA ARG A 201 14.49 6.72 6.94
C ARG A 201 14.13 5.25 7.19
N LYS A 202 13.28 4.69 6.33
CA LYS A 202 13.04 3.25 6.29
C LYS A 202 14.38 2.49 6.26
N ARG A 203 14.49 1.41 7.01
CA ARG A 203 15.71 0.60 7.24
C ARG A 203 16.77 1.29 8.13
N ARG A 204 16.36 2.22 9.03
CA ARG A 204 17.24 2.93 9.97
C ARG A 204 18.38 3.72 9.30
N GLN A 205 18.25 4.04 8.03
CA GLN A 205 19.19 4.97 7.39
C GLN A 205 18.94 6.38 7.93
N ARG A 206 20.00 7.08 8.30
CA ARG A 206 19.96 8.48 8.74
C ARG A 206 20.33 9.41 7.59
N LYS A 207 19.63 10.51 7.46
CA LYS A 207 19.99 11.61 6.56
C LYS A 207 20.02 12.89 7.37
N ASN A 208 21.11 13.62 7.27
CA ASN A 208 21.21 14.95 7.84
C ASN A 208 20.67 15.96 6.81
N CYS A 209 19.79 16.81 7.25
CA CYS A 209 19.26 17.95 6.49
C CYS A 209 19.74 19.22 7.19
N LEU A 210 20.35 20.13 6.43
CA LEU A 210 20.65 21.48 6.92
C LEU A 210 19.38 22.33 6.77
N PHE A 211 19.05 23.09 7.81
CA PHE A 211 17.97 24.09 7.75
C PHE A 211 18.57 25.46 8.09
N LYS A 212 18.17 26.45 7.29
CA LYS A 212 18.55 27.84 7.51
C LYS A 212 17.32 28.64 7.89
#